data_8f904e0f02b69fbf5f0b2747748f3b75
#
_entry.id   8f904e0f02b69fbf5f0b2747748f3b75
#
_cell.length_a   1.000
_cell.length_b   1.000
_cell.length_c   1.000
_cell.angle_alpha   90.00
_cell.angle_beta   90.00
_cell.angle_gamma   90.00
#
_symmetry.space_group_name_H-M   'P 1'
#
loop_
_entity.id
_entity.type
_entity.pdbx_description
1 polymer ?
#
loop_
_entity_poly.entity_id
_entity_poly.type
_entity_poly.pdbx_seq_one_letter_code
_entity_poly.pdbx_strand_id
1 'polypeptide(L)'
;MKINYFVCFLISIPTFSQKNIDINYLYPKSDIIIKYHNYWTSKYYPERILEFKNNPLTKDGIVFLGNSITEGGDDWAKRIKIKNTYNRGISGDTTDGVIERLDEIIFYKPKLIFILIGHNDLWSYRIKSGVPSIKYIGKNILKIVDIIKKGSPNSSIYVQSILPTRHLTKDKYFEKSIIKINKYLLKNEKKFNYKFIDLYSYFIDNNGLLSVDYTYDGGHLNEKGYELWSNIIKDIITTLPDF
;
A
#
# COMPACT_ATOMS: atom_id res chain seq x y z
N MET A 1 -24.00 -18.01 -71.77
CA MET A 1 -23.42 -16.93 -70.90
C MET A 1 -24.07 -17.08 -69.52
N LYS A 2 -23.37 -17.69 -68.52
CA LYS A 2 -23.87 -17.88 -67.15
C LYS A 2 -23.39 -16.72 -66.31
N ILE A 3 -24.31 -15.92 -65.78
CA ILE A 3 -24.00 -14.80 -64.89
C ILE A 3 -23.99 -15.36 -63.44
N ASN A 4 -22.82 -15.35 -62.83
CA ASN A 4 -22.65 -15.69 -61.37
C ASN A 4 -22.92 -14.43 -60.57
N TYR A 5 -23.95 -14.44 -59.71
CA TYR A 5 -24.20 -13.41 -58.70
C TYR A 5 -23.36 -13.72 -57.46
N PHE A 6 -22.45 -12.81 -57.14
CA PHE A 6 -21.71 -12.84 -55.88
C PHE A 6 -22.53 -12.06 -54.83
N VAL A 7 -23.10 -12.79 -53.89
CA VAL A 7 -23.81 -12.17 -52.73
C VAL A 7 -22.80 -11.89 -51.66
N CYS A 8 -22.42 -10.61 -51.45
CA CYS A 8 -21.63 -10.17 -50.31
C CYS A 8 -22.51 -10.12 -49.06
N PHE A 9 -22.27 -11.01 -48.11
CA PHE A 9 -22.83 -10.90 -46.77
C PHE A 9 -22.02 -9.85 -45.98
N LEU A 10 -22.61 -8.68 -45.72
CA LEU A 10 -22.09 -7.70 -44.75
C LEU A 10 -22.38 -8.22 -43.36
N ILE A 11 -21.36 -8.76 -42.70
CA ILE A 11 -21.41 -9.09 -41.26
C ILE A 11 -21.25 -7.78 -40.48
N SER A 12 -22.35 -7.24 -39.95
CA SER A 12 -22.33 -6.17 -39.01
C SER A 12 -21.78 -6.67 -37.68
N ILE A 13 -20.53 -6.31 -37.36
CA ILE A 13 -19.94 -6.54 -36.04
C ILE A 13 -20.55 -5.48 -35.08
N PRO A 14 -21.27 -5.90 -34.03
CA PRO A 14 -21.79 -4.95 -33.07
C PRO A 14 -20.59 -4.29 -32.36
N THR A 15 -20.39 -3.01 -32.58
CA THR A 15 -19.49 -2.20 -31.78
C THR A 15 -20.09 -2.09 -30.37
N PHE A 16 -19.58 -2.89 -29.44
CA PHE A 16 -19.84 -2.66 -28.02
C PHE A 16 -19.24 -1.31 -27.65
N SER A 17 -20.09 -0.31 -27.52
CA SER A 17 -19.72 0.95 -26.89
C SER A 17 -19.26 0.61 -25.46
N GLN A 18 -17.97 0.72 -25.19
CA GLN A 18 -17.46 0.72 -23.82
C GLN A 18 -18.13 1.90 -23.12
N LYS A 19 -19.11 1.61 -22.24
CA LYS A 19 -19.59 2.61 -21.28
C LYS A 19 -18.38 3.10 -20.52
N ASN A 20 -18.00 4.36 -20.70
CA ASN A 20 -17.02 5.02 -19.86
C ASN A 20 -17.57 4.98 -18.42
N ILE A 21 -17.02 4.08 -17.61
CA ILE A 21 -17.36 4.01 -16.19
C ILE A 21 -16.73 5.25 -15.56
N ASP A 22 -17.52 6.12 -14.99
CA ASP A 22 -17.00 7.22 -14.19
C ASP A 22 -16.32 6.64 -12.94
N ILE A 23 -14.99 6.68 -12.89
CA ILE A 23 -14.17 6.16 -11.78
C ILE A 23 -13.94 7.21 -10.69
N ASN A 24 -14.49 8.40 -10.82
CA ASN A 24 -14.26 9.49 -9.86
C ASN A 24 -14.68 9.12 -8.43
N TYR A 25 -15.73 8.33 -8.28
CA TYR A 25 -16.23 7.89 -6.97
C TYR A 25 -15.30 6.93 -6.24
N LEU A 26 -14.29 6.36 -6.93
CA LEU A 26 -13.30 5.45 -6.33
C LEU A 26 -12.24 6.21 -5.51
N TYR A 27 -12.21 7.51 -5.62
CA TYR A 27 -11.19 8.34 -4.99
C TYR A 27 -11.80 9.33 -4.02
N PRO A 28 -11.11 9.60 -2.90
CA PRO A 28 -11.53 10.64 -1.96
C PRO A 28 -11.71 11.98 -2.66
N LYS A 29 -12.67 12.77 -2.19
CA LYS A 29 -12.86 14.15 -2.65
C LYS A 29 -11.64 15.00 -2.28
N SER A 30 -11.36 16.04 -3.08
CA SER A 30 -10.20 16.93 -2.86
C SER A 30 -10.26 17.74 -1.56
N ASP A 31 -11.47 17.93 -1.00
CA ASP A 31 -11.74 18.64 0.26
C ASP A 31 -11.85 17.71 1.47
N ILE A 32 -11.53 16.43 1.31
CA ILE A 32 -11.61 15.47 2.42
C ILE A 32 -10.68 15.87 3.57
N ILE A 33 -11.20 15.79 4.79
CA ILE A 33 -10.42 16.00 6.01
C ILE A 33 -10.06 14.65 6.60
N ILE A 34 -8.79 14.28 6.49
CA ILE A 34 -8.27 13.05 7.09
C ILE A 34 -7.85 13.31 8.53
N LYS A 35 -8.35 12.45 9.40
CA LYS A 35 -8.04 12.51 10.82
C LYS A 35 -6.52 12.32 11.04
N TYR A 36 -5.94 13.18 11.87
CA TYR A 36 -4.51 13.18 12.23
C TYR A 36 -3.52 13.53 11.11
N HIS A 37 -3.97 13.95 9.94
CA HIS A 37 -3.09 14.61 8.99
C HIS A 37 -2.63 15.97 9.54
N ASN A 38 -1.36 16.28 9.38
CA ASN A 38 -0.86 17.63 9.61
C ASN A 38 -1.19 18.54 8.40
N TYR A 39 -0.87 19.84 8.54
CA TYR A 39 -1.15 20.81 7.46
C TYR A 39 -0.50 20.44 6.11
N TRP A 40 0.75 20.00 6.14
CA TRP A 40 1.45 19.60 4.91
C TRP A 40 0.81 18.37 4.26
N THR A 41 0.58 17.31 5.03
CA THR A 41 -0.04 16.09 4.52
C THR A 41 -1.44 16.34 3.97
N SER A 42 -2.24 17.21 4.62
CA SER A 42 -3.59 17.55 4.13
C SER A 42 -3.59 18.28 2.78
N LYS A 43 -2.50 18.95 2.42
CA LYS A 43 -2.31 19.55 1.08
C LYS A 43 -1.80 18.54 0.06
N TYR A 44 -0.85 17.71 0.46
CA TYR A 44 -0.20 16.76 -0.43
C TYR A 44 -1.09 15.55 -0.77
N TYR A 45 -1.92 15.09 0.16
CA TYR A 45 -2.78 13.92 -0.04
C TYR A 45 -3.71 14.03 -1.27
N PRO A 46 -4.45 15.14 -1.51
CA PRO A 46 -5.26 15.28 -2.71
C PRO A 46 -4.45 15.27 -4.02
N GLU A 47 -3.22 15.80 -4.00
CA GLU A 47 -2.32 15.80 -5.16
C GLU A 47 -1.97 14.36 -5.55
N ARG A 48 -1.58 13.54 -4.57
CA ARG A 48 -1.30 12.11 -4.80
C ARG A 48 -2.54 11.32 -5.22
N ILE A 49 -3.70 11.63 -4.66
CA ILE A 49 -4.97 11.02 -5.11
C ILE A 49 -5.25 11.34 -6.58
N LEU A 50 -4.98 12.56 -7.02
CA LEU A 50 -5.11 12.93 -8.43
C LEU A 50 -4.16 12.15 -9.35
N GLU A 51 -2.91 11.91 -8.91
CA GLU A 51 -1.96 11.07 -9.64
C GLU A 51 -2.46 9.62 -9.74
N PHE A 52 -3.02 9.05 -8.67
CA PHE A 52 -3.61 7.71 -8.70
C PHE A 52 -4.77 7.63 -9.67
N LYS A 53 -5.63 8.65 -9.70
CA LYS A 53 -6.74 8.74 -10.64
C LYS A 53 -6.29 8.83 -12.10
N ASN A 54 -5.19 9.53 -12.37
CA ASN A 54 -4.60 9.63 -13.70
C ASN A 54 -3.84 8.36 -14.12
N ASN A 55 -3.47 7.52 -13.15
CA ASN A 55 -2.82 6.22 -13.35
C ASN A 55 -3.53 5.14 -12.51
N PRO A 56 -4.77 4.79 -12.86
CA PRO A 56 -5.58 3.86 -12.08
C PRO A 56 -4.97 2.45 -12.06
N LEU A 57 -5.35 1.67 -11.07
CA LEU A 57 -4.99 0.27 -11.00
C LEU A 57 -5.54 -0.50 -12.19
N THR A 58 -4.98 -1.68 -12.46
CA THR A 58 -5.59 -2.69 -13.31
C THR A 58 -6.04 -3.87 -12.46
N LYS A 59 -7.02 -4.60 -12.97
CA LYS A 59 -7.44 -5.87 -12.38
C LYS A 59 -6.25 -6.82 -12.28
N ASP A 60 -6.22 -7.60 -11.21
CA ASP A 60 -5.18 -8.61 -10.94
C ASP A 60 -3.74 -8.05 -10.82
N GLY A 61 -3.59 -6.73 -10.65
CA GLY A 61 -2.29 -6.10 -10.41
C GLY A 61 -1.72 -6.37 -9.02
N ILE A 62 -0.51 -5.85 -8.78
CA ILE A 62 0.18 -5.86 -7.48
C ILE A 62 0.16 -4.44 -6.94
N VAL A 63 -0.20 -4.26 -5.67
CA VAL A 63 -0.30 -2.94 -5.04
C VAL A 63 0.59 -2.87 -3.80
N PHE A 64 1.44 -1.85 -3.77
CA PHE A 64 2.14 -1.42 -2.56
C PHE A 64 1.36 -0.25 -1.95
N LEU A 65 0.73 -0.47 -0.80
CA LEU A 65 -0.16 0.45 -0.11
C LEU A 65 0.50 0.95 1.19
N GLY A 66 0.66 2.27 1.34
CA GLY A 66 1.33 2.79 2.53
C GLY A 66 1.57 4.29 2.55
N ASN A 67 2.60 4.70 3.26
CA ASN A 67 3.00 6.10 3.45
C ASN A 67 4.23 6.49 2.60
N SER A 68 5.05 7.47 3.09
CA SER A 68 6.27 7.95 2.44
C SER A 68 7.29 6.85 2.16
N ILE A 69 7.41 5.85 3.05
CA ILE A 69 8.35 4.73 2.84
C ILE A 69 7.91 3.90 1.63
N THR A 70 6.60 3.69 1.45
CA THR A 70 6.06 3.02 0.26
C THR A 70 6.18 3.90 -0.98
N GLU A 71 5.85 5.19 -0.86
CA GLU A 71 5.95 6.16 -1.96
C GLU A 71 7.37 6.27 -2.48
N GLY A 72 8.37 6.37 -1.59
CA GLY A 72 9.79 6.50 -1.94
C GLY A 72 10.38 5.25 -2.62
N GLY A 73 9.65 4.14 -2.68
CA GLY A 73 9.98 3.01 -3.55
C GLY A 73 9.86 3.33 -5.02
N ASP A 74 9.23 4.46 -5.39
CA ASP A 74 9.09 4.97 -6.75
C ASP A 74 8.45 3.93 -7.69
N ASP A 75 9.16 3.45 -8.69
CA ASP A 75 8.70 2.45 -9.65
C ASP A 75 8.86 1.02 -9.10
N TRP A 76 7.86 0.54 -8.36
CA TRP A 76 7.84 -0.81 -7.83
C TRP A 76 7.82 -1.88 -8.93
N ALA A 77 7.25 -1.60 -10.11
CA ALA A 77 7.26 -2.54 -11.23
C ALA A 77 8.69 -2.82 -11.72
N LYS A 78 9.50 -1.76 -11.80
CA LYS A 78 10.93 -1.86 -12.14
C LYS A 78 11.73 -2.56 -11.03
N ARG A 79 11.46 -2.22 -9.75
CA ARG A 79 12.16 -2.79 -8.60
C ARG A 79 11.97 -4.30 -8.48
N ILE A 80 10.74 -4.77 -8.54
CA ILE A 80 10.43 -6.21 -8.43
C ILE A 80 10.43 -6.95 -9.77
N LYS A 81 10.60 -6.23 -10.89
CA LYS A 81 10.60 -6.74 -12.28
C LYS A 81 9.29 -7.46 -12.67
N ILE A 82 8.16 -6.99 -12.15
CA ILE A 82 6.82 -7.52 -12.46
C ILE A 82 5.95 -6.34 -12.93
N LYS A 83 5.40 -6.47 -14.15
CA LYS A 83 4.45 -5.48 -14.71
C LYS A 83 3.16 -5.41 -13.88
N ASN A 84 2.36 -4.36 -14.11
CA ASN A 84 1.11 -4.12 -13.38
C ASN A 84 1.31 -4.07 -11.86
N THR A 85 2.44 -3.51 -11.43
CA THR A 85 2.75 -3.24 -10.03
C THR A 85 2.64 -1.74 -9.78
N TYR A 86 1.89 -1.36 -8.76
CA TYR A 86 1.48 0.01 -8.50
C TYR A 86 1.95 0.51 -7.14
N ASN A 87 2.46 1.72 -7.13
CA ASN A 87 2.77 2.47 -5.92
C ASN A 87 1.52 3.25 -5.46
N ARG A 88 1.01 2.89 -4.30
CA ARG A 88 -0.09 3.58 -3.61
C ARG A 88 0.39 4.10 -2.24
N GLY A 89 1.61 4.62 -2.22
CA GLY A 89 2.18 5.35 -1.09
C GLY A 89 1.80 6.83 -1.14
N ILE A 90 1.54 7.42 0.04
CA ILE A 90 1.35 8.87 0.21
C ILE A 90 2.18 9.34 1.39
N SER A 91 3.10 10.27 1.16
CA SER A 91 3.96 10.82 2.21
C SER A 91 3.14 11.50 3.31
N GLY A 92 3.47 11.17 4.55
CA GLY A 92 2.74 11.66 5.73
C GLY A 92 1.43 10.93 6.02
N ASP A 93 0.98 10.00 5.17
CA ASP A 93 -0.30 9.31 5.35
C ASP A 93 -0.34 8.47 6.62
N THR A 94 -1.54 8.36 7.18
CA THR A 94 -1.87 7.61 8.38
C THR A 94 -2.77 6.43 8.06
N THR A 95 -3.02 5.57 9.04
CA THR A 95 -3.98 4.47 8.89
C THR A 95 -5.39 4.97 8.54
N ASP A 96 -5.79 6.15 9.05
CA ASP A 96 -7.07 6.77 8.71
C ASP A 96 -7.11 7.21 7.24
N GLY A 97 -6.03 7.80 6.71
CA GLY A 97 -5.97 8.20 5.31
C GLY A 97 -6.00 7.02 4.34
N VAL A 98 -5.34 5.91 4.69
CA VAL A 98 -5.43 4.68 3.91
C VAL A 98 -6.87 4.14 3.87
N ILE A 99 -7.61 4.18 4.99
CA ILE A 99 -9.01 3.72 5.06
C ILE A 99 -9.89 4.48 4.06
N GLU A 100 -9.69 5.79 3.92
CA GLU A 100 -10.53 6.65 3.07
C GLU A 100 -10.29 6.45 1.55
N ARG A 101 -9.26 5.69 1.14
CA ARG A 101 -8.91 5.45 -0.28
C ARG A 101 -8.88 3.98 -0.68
N LEU A 102 -9.66 3.14 -0.01
CA LEU A 102 -9.73 1.70 -0.30
C LEU A 102 -10.67 1.35 -1.45
N ASP A 103 -11.55 2.25 -1.88
CA ASP A 103 -12.54 1.95 -2.94
C ASP A 103 -11.87 1.61 -4.27
N GLU A 104 -10.75 2.24 -4.62
CA GLU A 104 -9.93 1.87 -5.78
C GLU A 104 -9.48 0.41 -5.69
N ILE A 105 -8.94 0.00 -4.53
CA ILE A 105 -8.47 -1.37 -4.27
C ILE A 105 -9.62 -2.37 -4.42
N ILE A 106 -10.77 -2.06 -3.83
CA ILE A 106 -11.97 -2.92 -3.86
C ILE A 106 -12.51 -3.06 -5.29
N PHE A 107 -12.49 -1.99 -6.06
CA PHE A 107 -13.00 -1.99 -7.43
C PHE A 107 -12.11 -2.81 -8.38
N TYR A 108 -10.79 -2.56 -8.37
CA TYR A 108 -9.85 -3.20 -9.28
C TYR A 108 -9.42 -4.61 -8.86
N LYS A 109 -9.64 -5.00 -7.60
CA LYS A 109 -9.39 -6.35 -7.09
C LYS A 109 -7.98 -6.87 -7.43
N PRO A 110 -6.91 -6.18 -6.98
CA PRO A 110 -5.55 -6.61 -7.25
C PRO A 110 -5.30 -8.02 -6.73
N LYS A 111 -4.41 -8.75 -7.38
CA LYS A 111 -4.03 -10.11 -6.98
C LYS A 111 -3.25 -10.12 -5.68
N LEU A 112 -2.28 -9.20 -5.53
CA LEU A 112 -1.47 -9.04 -4.32
C LEU A 112 -1.53 -7.60 -3.80
N ILE A 113 -1.60 -7.47 -2.47
CA ILE A 113 -1.59 -6.18 -1.78
C ILE A 113 -0.57 -6.25 -0.64
N PHE A 114 0.49 -5.44 -0.72
CA PHE A 114 1.50 -5.27 0.31
C PHE A 114 1.22 -3.99 1.09
N ILE A 115 0.92 -4.10 2.39
CA ILE A 115 0.53 -2.98 3.25
C ILE A 115 1.67 -2.67 4.22
N LEU A 116 2.17 -1.43 4.21
CA LEU A 116 3.13 -0.91 5.18
C LEU A 116 2.68 0.49 5.63
N ILE A 117 2.08 0.61 6.82
CA ILE A 117 1.48 1.84 7.35
C ILE A 117 1.52 1.85 8.88
N GLY A 118 1.43 3.03 9.50
CA GLY A 118 1.30 3.19 10.95
C GLY A 118 2.46 3.95 11.60
N HIS A 119 3.54 4.24 10.87
CA HIS A 119 4.68 5.00 11.39
C HIS A 119 4.29 6.45 11.72
N ASN A 120 3.55 7.12 10.82
CA ASN A 120 3.09 8.49 11.02
C ASN A 120 2.04 8.59 12.12
N ASP A 121 1.16 7.59 12.25
CA ASP A 121 0.24 7.48 13.39
C ASP A 121 1.00 7.41 14.71
N LEU A 122 2.05 6.59 14.76
CA LEU A 122 2.87 6.43 15.95
C LEU A 122 3.63 7.72 16.29
N TRP A 123 4.13 8.44 15.28
CA TRP A 123 4.72 9.76 15.45
C TRP A 123 3.70 10.74 16.03
N SER A 124 2.50 10.82 15.45
CA SER A 124 1.39 11.66 15.92
C SER A 124 0.98 11.32 17.35
N TYR A 125 0.92 10.03 17.69
CA TYR A 125 0.70 9.58 19.06
C TYR A 125 1.80 10.09 20.00
N ARG A 126 3.06 9.98 19.60
CA ARG A 126 4.22 10.39 20.39
C ARG A 126 4.23 11.87 20.72
N ILE A 127 3.90 12.72 19.76
CA ILE A 127 3.83 14.20 19.95
C ILE A 127 2.47 14.66 20.47
N LYS A 128 1.59 13.75 20.87
CA LYS A 128 0.24 14.00 21.40
C LYS A 128 -0.66 14.80 20.45
N SER A 129 -0.54 14.58 19.15
CA SER A 129 -1.39 15.25 18.14
C SER A 129 -2.69 14.50 17.84
N GLY A 130 -3.24 13.81 18.82
CA GLY A 130 -4.61 13.29 18.82
C GLY A 130 -4.76 11.78 18.61
N VAL A 131 -3.79 11.05 18.02
CA VAL A 131 -3.85 9.58 17.93
C VAL A 131 -3.96 8.97 19.34
N PRO A 132 -5.02 8.21 19.64
CA PRO A 132 -5.36 7.91 21.04
C PRO A 132 -4.48 6.84 21.68
N SER A 133 -3.91 5.92 20.90
CA SER A 133 -3.08 4.83 21.44
C SER A 133 -2.39 4.00 20.36
N ILE A 134 -1.34 3.28 20.72
CA ILE A 134 -0.71 2.27 19.85
C ILE A 134 -1.67 1.13 19.46
N LYS A 135 -2.65 0.81 20.33
CA LYS A 135 -3.69 -0.18 20.04
C LYS A 135 -4.63 0.30 18.93
N TYR A 136 -4.90 1.61 18.87
CA TYR A 136 -5.68 2.23 17.79
C TYR A 136 -5.03 1.98 16.44
N ILE A 137 -3.72 2.19 16.33
CA ILE A 137 -2.92 1.98 15.11
C ILE A 137 -3.05 0.55 14.62
N GLY A 138 -2.76 -0.42 15.50
CA GLY A 138 -2.89 -1.84 15.16
C GLY A 138 -4.30 -2.24 14.75
N LYS A 139 -5.34 -1.70 15.43
CA LYS A 139 -6.74 -1.95 15.06
C LYS A 139 -7.11 -1.36 13.70
N ASN A 140 -6.63 -0.17 13.36
CA ASN A 140 -6.87 0.44 12.06
C ASN A 140 -6.22 -0.36 10.93
N ILE A 141 -4.99 -0.87 11.12
CA ILE A 141 -4.35 -1.75 10.13
C ILE A 141 -5.20 -3.01 9.92
N LEU A 142 -5.73 -3.63 10.98
CA LEU A 142 -6.63 -4.77 10.84
C LEU A 142 -7.98 -4.40 10.21
N LYS A 143 -8.48 -3.17 10.43
CA LYS A 143 -9.68 -2.65 9.76
C LYS A 143 -9.45 -2.48 8.26
N ILE A 144 -8.28 -2.00 7.83
CA ILE A 144 -7.90 -1.93 6.41
C ILE A 144 -7.96 -3.32 5.79
N VAL A 145 -7.36 -4.32 6.43
CA VAL A 145 -7.40 -5.73 5.96
C VAL A 145 -8.84 -6.22 5.87
N ASP A 146 -9.67 -6.01 6.88
CA ASP A 146 -11.07 -6.46 6.92
C ASP A 146 -11.91 -5.84 5.79
N ILE A 147 -11.77 -4.52 5.56
CA ILE A 147 -12.44 -3.82 4.47
C ILE A 147 -12.04 -4.41 3.12
N ILE A 148 -10.73 -4.59 2.87
CA ILE A 148 -10.23 -5.16 1.62
C ILE A 148 -10.74 -6.59 1.45
N LYS A 149 -10.68 -7.43 2.48
CA LYS A 149 -11.17 -8.82 2.40
C LYS A 149 -12.65 -8.93 2.08
N LYS A 150 -13.47 -8.01 2.60
CA LYS A 150 -14.91 -7.95 2.30
C LYS A 150 -15.19 -7.52 0.85
N GLY A 151 -14.47 -6.52 0.36
CA GLY A 151 -14.69 -5.97 -0.99
C GLY A 151 -13.93 -6.72 -2.10
N SER A 152 -12.80 -7.34 -1.77
CA SER A 152 -11.94 -8.09 -2.69
C SER A 152 -11.46 -9.41 -2.05
N PRO A 153 -12.35 -10.40 -1.87
CA PRO A 153 -12.06 -11.61 -1.09
C PRO A 153 -10.93 -12.48 -1.68
N ASN A 154 -10.72 -12.40 -2.99
CA ASN A 154 -9.69 -13.16 -3.70
C ASN A 154 -8.30 -12.51 -3.67
N SER A 155 -8.18 -11.26 -3.19
CA SER A 155 -6.89 -10.62 -3.04
C SER A 155 -6.08 -11.27 -1.93
N SER A 156 -4.83 -11.60 -2.21
CA SER A 156 -3.85 -12.01 -1.20
C SER A 156 -3.26 -10.76 -0.54
N ILE A 157 -3.44 -10.64 0.78
CA ILE A 157 -2.99 -9.49 1.55
C ILE A 157 -1.74 -9.86 2.35
N TYR A 158 -0.72 -9.04 2.25
CA TYR A 158 0.53 -9.11 3.00
C TYR A 158 0.66 -7.85 3.86
N VAL A 159 0.56 -8.00 5.17
CA VAL A 159 0.81 -6.92 6.13
C VAL A 159 2.28 -6.97 6.53
N GLN A 160 2.99 -5.92 6.22
CA GLN A 160 4.40 -5.79 6.52
C GLN A 160 4.59 -5.14 7.89
N SER A 161 5.59 -5.56 8.63
CA SER A 161 5.94 -4.93 9.91
C SER A 161 6.32 -3.46 9.70
N ILE A 162 5.91 -2.59 10.61
CA ILE A 162 6.39 -1.21 10.67
C ILE A 162 7.91 -1.28 10.86
N LEU A 163 8.66 -0.55 10.03
CA LEU A 163 10.12 -0.52 10.06
C LEU A 163 10.66 0.17 11.33
N PRO A 164 11.88 -0.17 11.74
CA PRO A 164 12.57 0.55 12.81
C PRO A 164 12.85 2.00 12.40
N THR A 165 13.23 2.83 13.36
CA THR A 165 13.70 4.20 13.08
C THR A 165 14.97 4.52 13.88
N ARG A 166 15.70 5.54 13.42
CA ARG A 166 16.87 6.10 14.08
C ARG A 166 16.66 7.57 14.49
N HIS A 167 15.55 8.19 14.06
CA HIS A 167 15.23 9.58 14.39
C HIS A 167 15.14 9.86 15.91
N LEU A 168 14.78 8.86 16.69
CA LEU A 168 14.51 8.96 18.11
C LEU A 168 15.42 8.02 18.92
N THR A 169 16.72 8.04 18.63
CA THR A 169 17.72 7.17 19.28
C THR A 169 17.65 7.19 20.81
N LYS A 170 17.19 8.30 21.42
CA LYS A 170 16.99 8.44 22.86
C LYS A 170 15.59 8.03 23.33
N ASP A 171 14.65 7.77 22.41
CA ASP A 171 13.27 7.42 22.73
C ASP A 171 13.00 5.91 22.59
N LYS A 172 13.49 5.17 23.57
CA LYS A 172 13.23 3.71 23.66
C LYS A 172 11.73 3.36 23.69
N TYR A 173 10.86 4.33 23.97
CA TYR A 173 9.42 4.10 23.97
C TYR A 173 8.87 3.95 22.55
N PHE A 174 9.40 4.72 21.60
CA PHE A 174 8.96 4.67 20.20
C PHE A 174 9.24 3.29 19.60
N GLU A 175 10.48 2.79 19.70
CA GLU A 175 10.85 1.44 19.23
C GLU A 175 10.05 0.33 19.91
N LYS A 176 9.88 0.40 21.23
CA LYS A 176 9.03 -0.55 21.97
C LYS A 176 7.58 -0.54 21.45
N SER A 177 7.08 0.60 21.01
CA SER A 177 5.73 0.74 20.46
C SER A 177 5.63 0.10 19.07
N ILE A 178 6.62 0.29 18.20
CA ILE A 178 6.73 -0.42 16.92
C ILE A 178 6.68 -1.94 17.14
N ILE A 179 7.55 -2.46 18.03
CA ILE A 179 7.61 -3.89 18.34
C ILE A 179 6.27 -4.41 18.86
N LYS A 180 5.57 -3.64 19.72
CA LYS A 180 4.24 -4.03 20.23
C LYS A 180 3.19 -4.09 19.12
N ILE A 181 3.18 -3.13 18.20
CA ILE A 181 2.26 -3.14 17.06
C ILE A 181 2.59 -4.32 16.15
N ASN A 182 3.85 -4.53 15.79
CA ASN A 182 4.26 -5.64 14.94
C ASN A 182 3.90 -7.01 15.54
N LYS A 183 4.12 -7.22 16.83
CA LYS A 183 3.66 -8.43 17.55
C LYS A 183 2.14 -8.58 17.55
N TYR A 184 1.40 -7.48 17.67
CA TYR A 184 -0.05 -7.49 17.60
C TYR A 184 -0.54 -7.89 16.21
N LEU A 185 0.08 -7.38 15.15
CA LEU A 185 -0.22 -7.74 13.76
C LEU A 185 0.08 -9.22 13.53
N LEU A 186 1.29 -9.70 13.82
CA LEU A 186 1.66 -11.11 13.70
C LEU A 186 0.65 -12.05 14.39
N LYS A 187 0.26 -11.73 15.62
CA LYS A 187 -0.73 -12.53 16.39
C LYS A 187 -2.10 -12.63 15.71
N ASN A 188 -2.49 -11.63 14.93
CA ASN A 188 -3.81 -11.57 14.31
C ASN A 188 -3.84 -12.08 12.85
N GLU A 189 -2.71 -12.50 12.29
CA GLU A 189 -2.56 -12.98 10.92
C GLU A 189 -3.64 -13.98 10.51
N LYS A 190 -3.76 -15.09 11.26
CA LYS A 190 -4.73 -16.14 10.96
C LYS A 190 -6.17 -15.67 11.10
N LYS A 191 -6.46 -14.86 12.13
CA LYS A 191 -7.82 -14.38 12.43
C LYS A 191 -8.39 -13.50 11.31
N PHE A 192 -7.54 -12.65 10.69
CA PHE A 192 -7.94 -11.70 9.65
C PHE A 192 -7.57 -12.18 8.24
N ASN A 193 -7.02 -13.38 8.11
CA ASN A 193 -6.69 -14.03 6.84
C ASN A 193 -5.78 -13.18 5.94
N TYR A 194 -4.63 -12.76 6.46
CA TYR A 194 -3.52 -12.16 5.72
C TYR A 194 -2.22 -12.90 6.00
N LYS A 195 -1.14 -12.58 5.31
CA LYS A 195 0.22 -13.02 5.61
C LYS A 195 1.02 -11.88 6.23
N PHE A 196 1.71 -12.13 7.33
CA PHE A 196 2.59 -11.16 7.95
C PHE A 196 4.01 -11.30 7.39
N ILE A 197 4.64 -10.17 7.01
CA ILE A 197 6.03 -10.12 6.58
C ILE A 197 6.82 -9.34 7.63
N ASP A 198 7.78 -9.99 8.27
CA ASP A 198 8.68 -9.35 9.21
C ASP A 198 9.83 -8.64 8.47
N LEU A 199 9.56 -7.44 7.94
CA LEU A 199 10.62 -6.58 7.40
C LEU A 199 11.51 -6.01 8.51
N TYR A 200 10.95 -5.75 9.71
CA TYR A 200 11.64 -5.10 10.82
C TYR A 200 13.00 -5.76 11.10
N SER A 201 13.02 -7.08 11.18
CA SER A 201 14.22 -7.86 11.51
C SER A 201 15.33 -7.75 10.46
N TYR A 202 15.01 -7.45 9.21
CA TYR A 202 16.00 -7.25 8.14
C TYR A 202 16.65 -5.85 8.18
N PHE A 203 15.97 -4.89 8.80
CA PHE A 203 16.39 -3.48 8.77
C PHE A 203 17.04 -2.99 10.05
N ILE A 204 17.07 -3.79 11.12
CA ILE A 204 17.70 -3.40 12.39
C ILE A 204 19.21 -3.61 12.39
N ASP A 205 19.92 -2.74 13.11
CA ASP A 205 21.31 -2.95 13.52
C ASP A 205 21.40 -3.70 14.88
N ASN A 206 22.61 -3.91 15.37
CA ASN A 206 22.87 -4.56 16.66
C ASN A 206 22.28 -3.83 17.87
N ASN A 207 21.84 -2.56 17.71
CA ASN A 207 21.20 -1.77 18.76
C ASN A 207 19.66 -1.78 18.63
N GLY A 208 19.11 -2.51 17.63
CA GLY A 208 17.68 -2.56 17.35
C GLY A 208 17.13 -1.31 16.66
N LEU A 209 17.98 -0.48 16.09
CA LEU A 209 17.62 0.74 15.34
C LEU A 209 17.72 0.49 13.84
N LEU A 210 17.05 1.30 13.03
CA LEU A 210 17.20 1.25 11.57
C LEU A 210 18.68 1.36 11.21
N SER A 211 19.23 0.36 10.51
CA SER A 211 20.62 0.32 10.13
C SER A 211 21.00 1.53 9.26
N VAL A 212 22.14 2.14 9.53
CA VAL A 212 22.68 3.28 8.76
C VAL A 212 22.92 2.92 7.29
N ASP A 213 23.14 1.63 6.98
CA ASP A 213 23.33 1.15 5.62
C ASP A 213 22.09 1.28 4.76
N TYR A 214 20.89 1.34 5.37
CA TYR A 214 19.60 1.29 4.68
C TYR A 214 18.81 2.59 4.73
N THR A 215 19.36 3.65 5.33
CA THR A 215 18.69 4.93 5.46
C THR A 215 19.57 6.10 5.09
N TYR A 216 18.96 7.21 4.64
CA TYR A 216 19.68 8.46 4.40
C TYR A 216 19.44 9.50 5.51
N ASP A 217 18.33 9.40 6.25
CA ASP A 217 17.93 10.38 7.28
C ASP A 217 17.60 9.75 8.64
N GLY A 218 17.62 8.42 8.75
CA GLY A 218 17.29 7.67 9.96
C GLY A 218 15.82 7.20 10.05
N GLY A 219 14.98 7.51 9.05
CA GLY A 219 13.57 7.11 8.99
C GLY A 219 13.15 6.59 7.62
N HIS A 220 13.62 7.22 6.56
CA HIS A 220 13.36 6.79 5.20
C HIS A 220 14.50 5.93 4.66
N LEU A 221 14.16 5.04 3.72
CA LEU A 221 15.13 4.13 3.13
C LEU A 221 15.95 4.83 2.02
N ASN A 222 17.22 4.47 1.94
CA ASN A 222 18.06 4.76 0.79
C ASN A 222 17.93 3.65 -0.28
N GLU A 223 18.67 3.76 -1.38
CA GLU A 223 18.57 2.79 -2.48
C GLU A 223 18.90 1.36 -2.05
N LYS A 224 19.91 1.15 -1.20
CA LYS A 224 20.22 -0.18 -0.64
C LYS A 224 19.06 -0.76 0.18
N GLY A 225 18.37 0.09 0.94
CA GLY A 225 17.17 -0.30 1.70
C GLY A 225 16.03 -0.74 0.79
N TYR A 226 15.77 0.00 -0.29
CA TYR A 226 14.76 -0.40 -1.28
C TYR A 226 15.15 -1.64 -2.06
N GLU A 227 16.42 -1.83 -2.37
CA GLU A 227 16.92 -3.07 -3.00
C GLU A 227 16.68 -4.28 -2.09
N LEU A 228 17.06 -4.19 -0.81
CA LEU A 228 16.78 -5.24 0.18
C LEU A 228 15.29 -5.57 0.25
N TRP A 229 14.44 -4.55 0.41
CA TRP A 229 12.99 -4.73 0.48
C TRP A 229 12.44 -5.40 -0.78
N SER A 230 12.86 -4.91 -1.95
CA SER A 230 12.42 -5.47 -3.24
C SER A 230 12.81 -6.93 -3.41
N ASN A 231 14.00 -7.32 -2.94
CA ASN A 231 14.47 -8.71 -3.00
C ASN A 231 13.62 -9.62 -2.09
N ILE A 232 13.33 -9.18 -0.85
CA ILE A 232 12.44 -9.92 0.06
C ILE A 232 11.06 -10.15 -0.58
N ILE A 233 10.49 -9.11 -1.21
CA ILE A 233 9.18 -9.22 -1.85
C ILE A 233 9.24 -10.14 -3.09
N LYS A 234 10.29 -10.05 -3.91
CA LYS A 234 10.49 -10.96 -5.06
C LYS A 234 10.53 -12.41 -4.62
N ASP A 235 11.31 -12.71 -3.58
CA ASP A 235 11.43 -14.07 -3.05
C ASP A 235 10.07 -14.62 -2.58
N ILE A 236 9.26 -13.79 -1.94
CA ILE A 236 7.91 -14.17 -1.54
C ILE A 236 7.04 -14.47 -2.78
N ILE A 237 7.04 -13.57 -3.76
CA ILE A 237 6.18 -13.71 -4.96
C ILE A 237 6.57 -14.96 -5.75
N THR A 238 7.86 -15.26 -5.90
CA THR A 238 8.34 -16.45 -6.64
C THR A 238 7.94 -17.78 -6.01
N THR A 239 7.54 -17.79 -4.73
CA THR A 239 6.99 -18.99 -4.05
C THR A 239 5.50 -19.20 -4.29
N LEU A 240 4.82 -18.24 -4.91
CA LEU A 240 3.38 -18.32 -5.14
C LEU A 240 3.06 -19.12 -6.42
N PRO A 241 2.08 -20.03 -6.38
CA PRO A 241 1.84 -20.98 -7.48
C PRO A 241 1.38 -20.35 -8.80
N ASP A 242 0.98 -19.08 -8.78
CA ASP A 242 0.44 -18.38 -9.96
C ASP A 242 1.32 -17.22 -10.44
N PHE A 243 2.60 -17.17 -10.05
CA PHE A 243 3.58 -16.14 -10.45
C PHE A 243 4.82 -16.73 -11.07
#